data_c64f0e84ca155525d87d1c3092bbd5e7
#
_entry.id   c64f0e84ca155525d87d1c3092bbd5e7
#
_cell.length_a   1.000
_cell.length_b   1.000
_cell.length_c   1.000
_cell.angle_alpha   90.00
_cell.angle_beta   90.00
_cell.angle_gamma   90.00
#
_symmetry.space_group_name_H-M   'P 1'
#
loop_
_entity.id
_entity.type
_entity.pdbx_description
1 polymer ?
#
loop_
_entity_poly.entity_id
_entity_poly.type
_entity_poly.pdbx_seq_one_letter_code
_entity_poly.pdbx_strand_id
1 'polypeptide(L)'
;YRLSYKVHARIGPQEQMVVCPTTFNLPCPICQEYRLLRQNPEASEDEIKALRPKERTIMNVVDLNDLDSGIQLFDMSNFLFHDMLKQEITLNEDVAVHNFTDIPGGRSLRCVFTEESFNGRKFLKIHRIDFVKRKEDWDDSILEQAVDLDKAVVVLDYDSLKKLYEDGLLGTEAEAPSGKLKKRKVTAEEEEEEEEEEEEDPKPKK
;
A
#
# COMPACT_ATOMS: atom_id res chain seq x y z
N TYR A 1 2.41 -8.47 14.13
CA TYR A 1 2.04 -7.07 14.28
C TYR A 1 1.67 -6.39 12.96
N ARG A 2 2.03 -6.97 11.82
CA ARG A 2 1.80 -6.41 10.48
C ARG A 2 1.29 -7.45 9.49
N LEU A 3 0.52 -6.98 8.50
CA LEU A 3 0.11 -7.73 7.32
C LEU A 3 0.50 -6.92 6.08
N SER A 4 1.31 -7.50 5.20
CA SER A 4 1.59 -6.92 3.88
C SER A 4 0.61 -7.49 2.87
N TYR A 5 -0.01 -6.63 2.08
CA TYR A 5 -1.03 -7.01 1.12
C TYR A 5 -0.97 -6.15 -0.13
N LYS A 6 -1.56 -6.63 -1.20
CA LYS A 6 -1.61 -5.93 -2.49
C LYS A 6 -2.98 -5.32 -2.71
N VAL A 7 -3.01 -4.19 -3.41
CA VAL A 7 -4.23 -3.50 -3.80
C VAL A 7 -4.20 -3.14 -5.28
N HIS A 8 -5.38 -2.99 -5.87
CA HIS A 8 -5.55 -2.28 -7.13
C HIS A 8 -6.26 -0.96 -6.84
N ALA A 9 -5.74 0.12 -7.37
CA ALA A 9 -6.28 1.46 -7.17
C ALA A 9 -7.24 1.84 -8.30
N ARG A 10 -8.18 2.73 -7.99
CA ARG A 10 -9.13 3.31 -8.96
C ARG A 10 -9.95 2.28 -9.73
N ILE A 11 -10.45 1.30 -9.03
CA ILE A 11 -11.29 0.25 -9.59
C ILE A 11 -12.77 0.62 -9.44
N GLY A 12 -13.51 0.39 -10.50
CA GLY A 12 -14.95 0.65 -10.55
C GLY A 12 -15.33 2.12 -10.79
N PRO A 13 -16.63 2.40 -10.85
CA PRO A 13 -17.15 3.75 -11.15
C PRO A 13 -16.79 4.81 -10.10
N GLN A 14 -16.52 4.38 -8.87
CA GLN A 14 -16.14 5.25 -7.75
C GLN A 14 -14.61 5.38 -7.57
N GLU A 15 -13.83 4.80 -8.49
CA GLU A 15 -12.36 4.81 -8.43
C GLU A 15 -11.80 4.36 -7.06
N GLN A 16 -12.37 3.31 -6.50
CA GLN A 16 -12.00 2.84 -5.16
C GLN A 16 -10.75 1.95 -5.18
N MET A 17 -10.08 1.88 -4.03
CA MET A 17 -9.01 0.93 -3.79
C MET A 17 -9.62 -0.42 -3.37
N VAL A 18 -9.16 -1.51 -3.99
CA VAL A 18 -9.62 -2.88 -3.68
C VAL A 18 -8.44 -3.77 -3.36
N VAL A 19 -8.63 -4.66 -2.38
CA VAL A 19 -7.60 -5.65 -2.03
C VAL A 19 -7.44 -6.66 -3.17
N CYS A 20 -6.19 -6.91 -3.55
CA CYS A 20 -5.89 -7.90 -4.57
C CYS A 20 -5.96 -9.32 -3.97
N PRO A 21 -6.87 -10.19 -4.46
CA PRO A 21 -7.00 -11.56 -3.95
C PRO A 21 -5.73 -12.40 -4.01
N THR A 22 -4.76 -12.05 -4.88
CA THR A 22 -3.49 -12.80 -4.97
C THR A 22 -2.66 -12.70 -3.70
N THR A 23 -2.90 -11.71 -2.83
CA THR A 23 -2.32 -11.65 -1.48
C THR A 23 -2.61 -12.93 -0.69
N PHE A 24 -3.78 -13.49 -0.86
CA PHE A 24 -4.28 -14.68 -0.17
C PHE A 24 -4.27 -15.94 -1.05
N ASN A 25 -3.46 -15.94 -2.10
CA ASN A 25 -3.36 -17.03 -3.08
C ASN A 25 -4.67 -17.32 -3.83
N LEU A 26 -5.56 -16.34 -3.91
CA LEU A 26 -6.82 -16.45 -4.67
C LEU A 26 -6.67 -15.83 -6.06
N PRO A 27 -7.45 -16.29 -7.06
CA PRO A 27 -7.40 -15.70 -8.40
C PRO A 27 -7.93 -14.25 -8.40
N CYS A 28 -7.26 -13.38 -9.16
CA CYS A 28 -7.64 -11.98 -9.30
C CYS A 28 -7.89 -11.65 -10.79
N PRO A 29 -9.09 -11.19 -11.17
CA PRO A 29 -9.41 -10.85 -12.55
C PRO A 29 -8.58 -9.65 -13.06
N ILE A 30 -8.30 -8.66 -12.21
CA ILE A 30 -7.50 -7.49 -12.57
C ILE A 30 -6.03 -7.88 -12.83
N CYS A 31 -5.44 -8.76 -12.00
CA CYS A 31 -4.11 -9.28 -12.26
C CYS A 31 -4.02 -10.14 -13.53
N GLN A 32 -5.13 -10.77 -13.94
CA GLN A 32 -5.19 -11.50 -15.21
C GLN A 32 -5.13 -10.51 -16.38
N GLU A 33 -5.93 -9.45 -16.32
CA GLU A 33 -5.93 -8.39 -17.32
C GLU A 33 -4.57 -7.67 -17.39
N TYR A 34 -4.00 -7.29 -16.25
CA TYR A 34 -2.65 -6.72 -16.17
C TYR A 34 -1.61 -7.58 -16.89
N ARG A 35 -1.66 -8.90 -16.73
CA ARG A 35 -0.71 -9.82 -17.42
C ARG A 35 -0.95 -9.88 -18.93
N LEU A 36 -2.21 -9.80 -19.38
CA LEU A 36 -2.53 -9.77 -20.80
C LEU A 36 -2.06 -8.46 -21.45
N LEU A 37 -2.28 -7.32 -20.80
CA LEU A 37 -1.80 -6.02 -21.27
C LEU A 37 -0.25 -5.99 -21.37
N ARG A 38 0.45 -6.52 -20.40
CA ARG A 38 1.93 -6.60 -20.46
C ARG A 38 2.47 -7.44 -21.62
N GLN A 39 1.68 -8.36 -22.17
CA GLN A 39 2.04 -9.19 -23.32
C GLN A 39 1.60 -8.55 -24.64
N ASN A 40 0.74 -7.56 -24.61
CA ASN A 40 0.27 -6.87 -25.80
C ASN A 40 1.23 -5.73 -26.19
N PRO A 41 1.93 -5.81 -27.33
CA PRO A 41 2.87 -4.76 -27.74
C PRO A 41 2.21 -3.43 -28.10
N GLU A 42 0.87 -3.41 -28.25
CA GLU A 42 0.11 -2.21 -28.57
C GLU A 42 -0.47 -1.53 -27.32
N ALA A 43 -0.39 -2.19 -26.13
CA ALA A 43 -0.85 -1.60 -24.90
C ALA A 43 0.05 -0.43 -24.46
N SER A 44 -0.56 0.65 -24.03
CA SER A 44 0.18 1.79 -23.50
C SER A 44 0.74 1.49 -22.11
N GLU A 45 1.86 2.12 -21.75
CA GLU A 45 2.41 2.03 -20.40
C GLU A 45 1.42 2.52 -19.34
N ASP A 46 0.65 3.57 -19.62
CA ASP A 46 -0.35 4.10 -18.72
C ASP A 46 -1.48 3.09 -18.42
N GLU A 47 -1.90 2.30 -19.42
CA GLU A 47 -2.88 1.22 -19.21
C GLU A 47 -2.32 0.10 -18.35
N ILE A 48 -1.07 -0.28 -18.59
CA ILE A 48 -0.38 -1.31 -17.81
C ILE A 48 -0.20 -0.83 -16.36
N LYS A 49 0.30 0.40 -16.15
CA LYS A 49 0.50 1.01 -14.83
C LYS A 49 -0.81 1.13 -14.04
N ALA A 50 -1.91 1.49 -14.71
CA ALA A 50 -3.22 1.64 -14.07
C ALA A 50 -3.73 0.36 -13.39
N LEU A 51 -3.35 -0.81 -13.88
CA LEU A 51 -3.76 -2.11 -13.32
C LEU A 51 -2.70 -2.76 -12.45
N ARG A 52 -1.51 -2.19 -12.35
CA ARG A 52 -0.41 -2.73 -11.54
C ARG A 52 -0.85 -2.86 -10.09
N PRO A 53 -0.68 -4.05 -9.46
CA PRO A 53 -0.93 -4.19 -8.04
C PRO A 53 0.13 -3.44 -7.22
N LYS A 54 -0.30 -2.66 -6.24
CA LYS A 54 0.57 -1.89 -5.33
C LYS A 54 0.64 -2.56 -3.97
N GLU A 55 1.80 -2.51 -3.33
CA GLU A 55 2.00 -3.11 -2.02
C GLU A 55 1.70 -2.11 -0.90
N ARG A 56 0.96 -2.57 0.08
CA ARG A 56 0.64 -1.84 1.32
C ARG A 56 0.93 -2.71 2.54
N THR A 57 1.12 -2.05 3.65
CA THR A 57 1.27 -2.73 4.93
C THR A 57 0.34 -2.10 5.95
N ILE A 58 -0.48 -2.94 6.57
CA ILE A 58 -1.33 -2.59 7.71
C ILE A 58 -0.72 -3.15 9.01
N MET A 59 -0.76 -2.38 10.07
CA MET A 59 -0.13 -2.70 11.36
C MET A 59 -1.04 -2.31 12.51
N ASN A 60 -0.96 -3.08 13.61
CA ASN A 60 -1.44 -2.64 14.91
C ASN A 60 -0.41 -1.69 15.52
N VAL A 61 -0.81 -0.49 15.87
CA VAL A 61 0.04 0.54 16.48
C VAL A 61 -0.66 1.17 17.67
N VAL A 62 0.13 1.73 18.59
CA VAL A 62 -0.34 2.64 19.64
C VAL A 62 0.29 4.00 19.39
N ASP A 63 -0.53 5.01 19.20
CA ASP A 63 -0.03 6.39 19.14
C ASP A 63 0.30 6.88 20.57
N LEU A 64 1.59 7.13 20.82
CA LEU A 64 2.06 7.61 22.12
C LEU A 64 1.62 9.03 22.45
N ASN A 65 1.09 9.77 21.49
CA ASN A 65 0.48 11.09 21.72
C ASN A 65 -1.01 10.99 22.03
N ASP A 66 -1.64 9.82 21.81
CA ASP A 66 -3.07 9.57 22.03
C ASP A 66 -3.27 8.14 22.60
N LEU A 67 -2.84 7.94 23.83
CA LEU A 67 -2.93 6.65 24.50
C LEU A 67 -4.38 6.21 24.78
N ASP A 68 -5.30 7.17 24.91
CA ASP A 68 -6.71 6.90 25.19
C ASP A 68 -7.41 6.17 24.03
N SER A 69 -6.94 6.34 22.81
CA SER A 69 -7.44 5.63 21.62
C SER A 69 -7.02 4.16 21.55
N GLY A 70 -6.11 3.72 22.44
CA GLY A 70 -5.65 2.32 22.48
C GLY A 70 -4.93 1.87 21.20
N ILE A 71 -5.13 0.61 20.81
CA ILE A 71 -4.57 0.08 19.56
C ILE A 71 -5.37 0.59 18.36
N GLN A 72 -4.65 1.11 17.39
CA GLN A 72 -5.17 1.63 16.13
C GLN A 72 -4.58 0.85 14.96
N LEU A 73 -5.27 0.88 13.81
CA LEU A 73 -4.75 0.35 12.56
C LEU A 73 -4.03 1.46 11.79
N PHE A 74 -2.76 1.25 11.51
CA PHE A 74 -1.96 2.11 10.64
C PHE A 74 -1.74 1.38 9.30
N ASP A 75 -2.26 1.96 8.22
CA ASP A 75 -2.20 1.41 6.88
C ASP A 75 -1.56 2.43 5.94
N MET A 76 -0.42 2.06 5.37
CA MET A 76 0.29 2.89 4.39
C MET A 76 0.85 2.05 3.24
N SER A 77 1.12 2.71 2.11
CA SER A 77 1.86 2.07 1.04
C SER A 77 3.28 1.72 1.51
N ASN A 78 3.84 0.65 0.96
CA ASN A 78 5.20 0.23 1.32
C ASN A 78 6.20 1.33 0.99
N PHE A 79 6.08 1.93 -0.16
CA PHE A 79 6.92 3.03 -0.65
C PHE A 79 6.97 4.23 0.33
N LEU A 80 5.80 4.66 0.85
CA LEU A 80 5.74 5.85 1.70
C LEU A 80 6.21 5.63 3.14
N PHE A 81 6.31 4.39 3.60
CA PHE A 81 6.66 4.11 4.99
C PHE A 81 7.48 2.82 5.18
N HIS A 82 6.98 1.69 4.66
CA HIS A 82 7.51 0.38 5.07
C HIS A 82 8.91 0.12 4.53
N ASP A 83 9.22 0.59 3.33
CA ASP A 83 10.53 0.39 2.71
C ASP A 83 11.61 1.15 3.47
N MET A 84 11.34 2.38 3.91
CA MET A 84 12.24 3.11 4.81
C MET A 84 12.40 2.40 6.15
N LEU A 85 11.31 1.94 6.76
CA LEU A 85 11.38 1.19 8.01
C LEU A 85 12.26 -0.07 7.87
N LYS A 86 12.08 -0.82 6.79
CA LYS A 86 12.86 -2.00 6.47
C LYS A 86 14.34 -1.67 6.28
N GLN A 87 14.63 -0.59 5.57
CA GLN A 87 15.99 -0.12 5.35
C GLN A 87 16.66 0.26 6.69
N GLU A 88 16.00 1.06 7.53
CA GLU A 88 16.52 1.47 8.84
C GLU A 88 16.78 0.27 9.75
N ILE A 89 15.90 -0.73 9.77
CA ILE A 89 16.13 -1.98 10.50
C ILE A 89 17.35 -2.72 9.97
N THR A 90 17.48 -2.83 8.64
CA THR A 90 18.56 -3.59 8.00
C THR A 90 19.94 -2.95 8.22
N LEU A 91 20.00 -1.63 8.26
CA LEU A 91 21.25 -0.88 8.46
C LEU A 91 21.66 -0.77 9.92
N ASN A 92 20.79 -1.11 10.86
CA ASN A 92 21.07 -0.97 12.28
C ASN A 92 21.69 -2.24 12.87
N GLU A 93 22.77 -2.10 13.64
CA GLU A 93 23.47 -3.22 14.30
C GLU A 93 22.88 -3.57 15.67
N ASP A 94 21.99 -2.72 16.24
CA ASP A 94 21.36 -2.96 17.54
C ASP A 94 20.28 -4.05 17.42
N VAL A 95 20.49 -5.17 18.09
CA VAL A 95 19.53 -6.30 18.15
C VAL A 95 18.15 -5.84 18.61
N ALA A 96 18.06 -4.86 19.51
CA ALA A 96 16.79 -4.34 19.98
C ALA A 96 16.02 -3.54 18.89
N VAL A 97 16.69 -3.07 17.82
CA VAL A 97 16.04 -2.49 16.66
C VAL A 97 15.45 -3.59 15.77
N HIS A 98 16.15 -4.70 15.58
CA HIS A 98 15.59 -5.84 14.84
C HIS A 98 14.34 -6.42 15.51
N ASN A 99 14.29 -6.34 16.84
CA ASN A 99 13.18 -6.81 17.67
C ASN A 99 12.35 -5.65 18.26
N PHE A 100 12.24 -4.53 17.54
CA PHE A 100 11.60 -3.32 18.06
C PHE A 100 10.13 -3.51 18.48
N THR A 101 9.46 -4.51 17.92
CA THR A 101 8.06 -4.83 18.23
C THR A 101 7.88 -5.65 19.50
N ASP A 102 8.95 -6.19 20.09
CA ASP A 102 8.84 -7.01 21.29
C ASP A 102 8.20 -6.22 22.42
N ILE A 103 7.34 -6.88 23.21
CA ILE A 103 6.66 -6.24 24.33
C ILE A 103 7.69 -5.85 25.38
N PRO A 104 8.52 -6.77 25.94
CA PRO A 104 9.62 -6.38 26.79
C PRO A 104 10.85 -5.99 25.95
N GLY A 105 11.45 -4.88 26.25
CA GLY A 105 12.75 -4.46 25.67
C GLY A 105 12.71 -3.92 24.25
N GLY A 106 11.57 -3.88 23.59
CA GLY A 106 11.43 -3.34 22.24
C GLY A 106 11.68 -1.83 22.16
N ARG A 107 11.38 -1.23 21.03
CA ARG A 107 11.58 0.21 20.77
C ARG A 107 10.27 0.83 20.31
N SER A 108 10.08 2.10 20.64
CA SER A 108 9.06 2.95 19.98
C SER A 108 9.66 3.60 18.74
N LEU A 109 8.83 3.83 17.73
CA LEU A 109 9.21 4.55 16.54
C LEU A 109 8.86 6.04 16.70
N ARG A 110 9.83 6.91 16.44
CA ARG A 110 9.57 8.34 16.23
C ARG A 110 9.64 8.58 14.73
N CYS A 111 8.46 8.82 14.15
CA CYS A 111 8.31 9.04 12.72
C CYS A 111 8.23 10.54 12.43
N VAL A 112 9.05 11.02 11.50
CA VAL A 112 9.02 12.41 11.02
C VAL A 112 8.50 12.37 9.59
N PHE A 113 7.32 12.97 9.38
CA PHE A 113 6.72 13.09 8.06
C PHE A 113 6.97 14.47 7.49
N THR A 114 7.19 14.55 6.19
CA THR A 114 7.23 15.79 5.42
C THR A 114 6.00 15.85 4.52
N GLU A 115 5.44 17.04 4.37
CA GLU A 115 4.42 17.28 3.36
C GLU A 115 5.12 17.52 2.03
N GLU A 116 4.85 16.66 1.07
CA GLU A 116 5.31 16.80 -0.31
C GLU A 116 4.12 17.14 -1.22
N SER A 117 4.41 17.59 -2.42
CA SER A 117 3.36 17.87 -3.39
C SER A 117 3.78 17.41 -4.78
N PHE A 118 2.88 16.68 -5.42
CA PHE A 118 3.06 16.25 -6.79
C PHE A 118 1.79 16.56 -7.60
N ASN A 119 1.93 17.09 -8.79
CA ASN A 119 0.80 17.48 -9.66
C ASN A 119 -0.29 18.31 -8.93
N GLY A 120 0.12 19.16 -7.97
CA GLY A 120 -0.78 20.03 -7.19
C GLY A 120 -1.52 19.34 -6.04
N ARG A 121 -1.23 18.07 -5.76
CA ARG A 121 -1.76 17.34 -4.60
C ARG A 121 -0.68 17.24 -3.53
N LYS A 122 -1.11 17.34 -2.27
CA LYS A 122 -0.25 17.23 -1.10
C LYS A 122 -0.42 15.85 -0.48
N PHE A 123 0.68 15.26 -0.04
CA PHE A 123 0.71 13.99 0.67
C PHE A 123 1.81 14.00 1.73
N LEU A 124 1.74 13.04 2.65
CA LEU A 124 2.74 12.87 3.70
C LEU A 124 3.63 11.69 3.34
N LYS A 125 4.93 11.95 3.27
CA LYS A 125 5.97 10.93 3.09
C LYS A 125 6.82 10.84 4.34
N ILE A 126 7.22 9.64 4.72
CA ILE A 126 8.16 9.48 5.83
C ILE A 126 9.53 10.02 5.42
N HIS A 127 10.09 10.85 6.28
CA HIS A 127 11.42 11.43 6.05
C HIS A 127 12.49 10.80 6.96
N ARG A 128 12.09 10.39 8.18
CA ARG A 128 13.00 9.80 9.15
C ARG A 128 12.24 8.93 10.14
N ILE A 129 12.86 7.82 10.51
CA ILE A 129 12.41 6.92 11.57
C ILE A 129 13.54 6.78 12.60
N ASP A 130 13.25 7.13 13.86
CA ASP A 130 14.18 6.91 14.96
C ASP A 130 13.62 5.81 15.88
N PHE A 131 14.47 4.85 16.26
CA PHE A 131 14.13 3.84 17.24
C PHE A 131 14.45 4.36 18.65
N VAL A 132 13.43 4.61 19.45
CA VAL A 132 13.53 5.23 20.75
C VAL A 132 13.31 4.18 21.84
N LYS A 133 14.22 4.12 22.83
CA LYS A 133 14.02 3.25 23.97
C LYS A 133 12.74 3.65 24.72
N ARG A 134 11.90 2.66 25.01
CA ARG A 134 10.69 2.87 25.82
C ARG A 134 11.08 3.27 27.25
N LYS A 135 10.29 4.15 27.87
CA LYS A 135 10.46 4.48 29.28
C LYS A 135 10.04 3.33 30.20
N GLU A 136 8.94 2.69 29.79
CA GLU A 136 8.35 1.51 30.44
C GLU A 136 7.96 0.53 29.36
N ASP A 137 8.10 -0.75 29.65
CA ASP A 137 7.63 -1.81 28.75
C ASP A 137 6.10 -1.92 28.81
N TRP A 138 5.51 -2.37 27.73
CA TRP A 138 4.09 -2.67 27.70
C TRP A 138 3.79 -3.96 28.46
N ASP A 139 2.60 -4.04 29.05
CA ASP A 139 2.05 -5.27 29.58
C ASP A 139 1.52 -6.15 28.43
N ASP A 140 1.66 -7.48 28.56
CA ASP A 140 1.22 -8.44 27.54
C ASP A 140 -0.29 -8.35 27.24
N SER A 141 -1.09 -7.84 28.20
CA SER A 141 -2.54 -7.60 28.00
C SER A 141 -2.86 -6.68 26.84
N ILE A 142 -1.90 -5.86 26.40
CA ILE A 142 -2.11 -5.02 25.22
C ILE A 142 -2.39 -5.87 23.96
N LEU A 143 -1.87 -7.10 23.90
CA LEU A 143 -2.10 -8.00 22.77
C LEU A 143 -3.55 -8.44 22.64
N GLU A 144 -4.31 -8.44 23.75
CA GLU A 144 -5.73 -8.78 23.75
C GLU A 144 -6.58 -7.73 23.01
N GLN A 145 -6.06 -6.50 22.89
CA GLN A 145 -6.71 -5.41 22.16
C GLN A 145 -6.32 -5.40 20.67
N ALA A 146 -5.36 -6.23 20.26
CA ALA A 146 -4.88 -6.23 18.90
C ALA A 146 -5.98 -6.69 17.92
N VAL A 147 -6.13 -5.93 16.84
CA VAL A 147 -7.05 -6.28 15.76
C VAL A 147 -6.47 -7.43 14.95
N ASP A 148 -7.30 -8.43 14.64
CA ASP A 148 -6.95 -9.49 13.70
C ASP A 148 -6.83 -8.90 12.29
N LEU A 149 -5.59 -8.75 11.82
CA LEU A 149 -5.30 -8.05 10.56
C LEU A 149 -5.84 -8.82 9.34
N ASP A 150 -5.92 -10.15 9.40
CA ASP A 150 -6.49 -10.94 8.32
C ASP A 150 -7.99 -10.68 8.14
N LYS A 151 -8.69 -10.29 9.21
CA LYS A 151 -10.09 -9.89 9.16
C LYS A 151 -10.28 -8.39 8.90
N ALA A 152 -9.25 -7.58 9.12
CA ALA A 152 -9.30 -6.14 8.86
C ALA A 152 -9.30 -5.83 7.35
N VAL A 153 -8.81 -6.73 6.52
CA VAL A 153 -8.72 -6.56 5.07
C VAL A 153 -9.88 -7.29 4.39
N VAL A 154 -10.74 -6.54 3.71
CA VAL A 154 -11.88 -7.10 2.99
C VAL A 154 -11.48 -7.52 1.58
N VAL A 155 -11.57 -8.81 1.28
CA VAL A 155 -11.29 -9.39 -0.03
C VAL A 155 -12.59 -9.69 -0.75
N LEU A 156 -12.79 -9.10 -1.92
CA LEU A 156 -13.93 -9.43 -2.77
C LEU A 156 -13.70 -10.78 -3.46
N ASP A 157 -14.78 -11.54 -3.66
CA ASP A 157 -14.74 -12.74 -4.50
C ASP A 157 -14.45 -12.37 -5.97
N TYR A 158 -14.07 -13.38 -6.74
CA TYR A 158 -13.64 -13.17 -8.13
C TYR A 158 -14.72 -12.51 -9.00
N ASP A 159 -15.97 -12.95 -8.90
CA ASP A 159 -17.06 -12.46 -9.77
C ASP A 159 -17.48 -11.04 -9.37
N SER A 160 -17.54 -10.74 -8.09
CA SER A 160 -17.81 -9.40 -7.56
C SER A 160 -16.71 -8.41 -7.98
N LEU A 161 -15.45 -8.81 -7.86
CA LEU A 161 -14.31 -7.95 -8.26
C LEU A 161 -14.27 -7.74 -9.78
N LYS A 162 -14.56 -8.79 -10.56
CA LYS A 162 -14.63 -8.71 -12.02
C LYS A 162 -15.73 -7.76 -12.47
N LYS A 163 -16.93 -7.91 -11.89
CA LYS A 163 -18.05 -7.02 -12.19
C LYS A 163 -17.72 -5.57 -11.85
N LEU A 164 -17.16 -5.32 -10.67
CA LEU A 164 -16.78 -3.99 -10.25
C LEU A 164 -15.78 -3.35 -11.24
N TYR A 165 -14.81 -4.11 -11.73
CA TYR A 165 -13.83 -3.66 -12.71
C TYR A 165 -14.50 -3.34 -14.05
N GLU A 166 -15.37 -4.24 -14.56
CA GLU A 166 -16.11 -4.05 -15.81
C GLU A 166 -17.07 -2.85 -15.73
N ASP A 167 -17.77 -2.66 -14.62
CA ASP A 167 -18.66 -1.49 -14.41
C ASP A 167 -17.86 -0.17 -14.45
N GLY A 168 -16.60 -0.17 -14.03
CA GLY A 168 -15.71 0.98 -14.12
C GLY A 168 -15.32 1.32 -15.57
N LEU A 169 -15.12 0.31 -16.41
CA LEU A 169 -14.84 0.49 -17.83
C LEU A 169 -16.05 1.07 -18.56
N LEU A 170 -17.24 0.54 -18.29
CA LEU A 170 -18.50 1.02 -18.91
C LEU A 170 -18.83 2.47 -18.52
N GLY A 171 -18.55 2.86 -17.26
CA GLY A 171 -18.76 4.23 -16.78
C GLY A 171 -17.86 5.26 -17.48
N THR A 172 -16.68 4.85 -17.97
CA THR A 172 -15.76 5.72 -18.73
C THR A 172 -16.20 5.88 -20.19
N GLU A 173 -16.93 4.92 -20.76
CA GLU A 173 -17.43 4.99 -22.13
C GLU A 173 -18.67 5.89 -22.30
N ALA A 174 -19.51 6.01 -21.25
CA ALA A 174 -20.75 6.80 -21.29
C ALA A 174 -20.53 8.32 -21.36
N GLU A 175 -19.31 8.82 -21.08
CA GLU A 175 -18.96 10.25 -21.12
C GLU A 175 -18.05 10.64 -22.29
N ALA A 176 -17.77 9.77 -23.26
CA ALA A 176 -16.86 10.08 -24.36
C ALA A 176 -17.60 10.35 -25.70
N PRO A 177 -17.64 11.58 -26.19
CA PRO A 177 -17.74 11.79 -27.62
C PRO A 177 -16.35 11.62 -28.24
N SER A 178 -16.18 10.57 -29.03
CA SER A 178 -15.11 10.33 -30.00
C SER A 178 -13.63 10.42 -29.49
N GLY A 179 -13.01 9.28 -29.23
CA GLY A 179 -11.66 9.04 -29.70
C GLY A 179 -10.51 9.68 -28.93
N LYS A 180 -10.50 9.67 -27.61
CA LYS A 180 -9.29 9.71 -26.77
C LYS A 180 -9.69 9.22 -25.37
N LEU A 181 -9.13 8.12 -24.90
CA LEU A 181 -9.18 7.78 -23.47
C LEU A 181 -8.77 9.02 -22.66
N LYS A 182 -9.67 9.50 -21.81
CA LYS A 182 -9.31 10.55 -20.85
C LYS A 182 -8.19 9.98 -19.99
N LYS A 183 -7.01 10.61 -20.01
CA LYS A 183 -5.92 10.31 -19.11
C LYS A 183 -6.48 10.25 -17.70
N ARG A 184 -6.48 9.09 -17.08
CA ARG A 184 -6.75 8.92 -15.65
C ARG A 184 -5.79 9.84 -14.90
N LYS A 185 -6.31 10.71 -14.03
CA LYS A 185 -5.43 11.52 -13.16
C LYS A 185 -4.88 10.60 -12.10
N VAL A 186 -3.62 10.22 -12.25
CA VAL A 186 -2.84 9.51 -11.24
C VAL A 186 -2.75 10.39 -9.99
N THR A 187 -2.82 9.81 -8.80
CA THR A 187 -2.54 10.57 -7.57
C THR A 187 -1.03 10.79 -7.48
N ALA A 188 -0.59 11.86 -6.82
CA ALA A 188 0.82 12.16 -6.65
C ALA A 188 1.59 10.97 -6.02
N GLU A 189 0.99 10.32 -5.02
CA GLU A 189 1.55 9.13 -4.38
C GLU A 189 1.75 7.95 -5.34
N GLU A 190 0.80 7.75 -6.26
CA GLU A 190 0.84 6.66 -7.22
C GLU A 190 1.89 6.87 -8.31
N GLU A 191 2.14 8.11 -8.74
CA GLU A 191 3.14 8.44 -9.75
C GLU A 191 4.57 8.33 -9.20
N GLU A 192 4.83 8.76 -7.95
CA GLU A 192 6.14 8.57 -7.31
C GLU A 192 6.44 7.09 -7.04
N GLU A 193 5.45 6.30 -6.57
CA GLU A 193 5.60 4.86 -6.43
C GLU A 193 5.95 4.19 -7.77
N GLU A 194 5.38 4.66 -8.87
CA GLU A 194 5.64 4.12 -10.20
C GLU A 194 7.04 4.47 -10.70
N GLU A 195 7.54 5.68 -10.47
CA GLU A 195 8.88 6.10 -10.90
C GLU A 195 10.00 5.35 -10.16
N GLU A 196 9.89 5.18 -8.82
CA GLU A 196 10.91 4.45 -8.05
C GLU A 196 10.85 2.93 -8.30
N GLU A 197 9.67 2.34 -8.49
CA GLU A 197 9.56 0.93 -8.83
C GLU A 197 10.09 0.60 -10.25
N GLU A 198 10.08 1.57 -11.20
CA GLU A 198 10.70 1.38 -12.52
C GLU A 198 12.24 1.34 -12.46
N GLU A 199 12.86 1.99 -11.46
CA GLU A 199 14.31 1.90 -11.26
C GLU A 199 14.73 0.55 -10.65
N GLU A 200 13.85 -0.13 -9.90
CA GLU A 200 14.11 -1.42 -9.27
C GLU A 200 13.80 -2.64 -10.16
N ASP A 201 12.91 -2.52 -11.14
CA ASP A 201 12.58 -3.63 -12.03
C ASP A 201 13.71 -3.86 -13.07
N PRO A 202 14.31 -5.06 -13.12
CA PRO A 202 15.34 -5.36 -14.13
C PRO A 202 14.73 -5.33 -15.52
N LYS A 203 15.24 -4.45 -16.38
CA LYS A 203 14.84 -4.36 -17.79
C LYS A 203 14.87 -5.76 -18.44
N PRO A 204 13.83 -6.14 -19.18
CA PRO A 204 13.80 -7.44 -19.84
C PRO A 204 15.02 -7.56 -20.75
N LYS A 205 15.83 -8.59 -20.53
CA LYS A 205 16.97 -8.91 -21.39
C LYS A 205 16.42 -9.23 -22.79
N LYS A 206 16.84 -8.44 -23.77
CA LYS A 206 16.60 -8.72 -25.19
C LYS A 206 17.27 -10.01 -25.61
#